data_9df2284f3d68850e3f74b0e563c57214
#
_entry.id   9df2284f3d68850e3f74b0e563c57214
#
_cell.length_a   1.000
_cell.length_b   1.000
_cell.length_c   1.000
_cell.angle_alpha   90.00
_cell.angle_beta   90.00
_cell.angle_gamma   90.00
#
_symmetry.space_group_name_H-M   'P 1'
#
loop_
_entity.id
_entity.type
_entity.pdbx_description
1 polymer ?
#
loop_
_entity_poly.entity_id
_entity_poly.type
_entity_poly.pdbx_seq_one_letter_code
_entity_poly.pdbx_strand_id
1 'polypeptide(L)'
;MADARLTHLIKDVLGRDPRIDWDSEKDEAVLSLRKEFELGKPGAVLKYVETVLARSEYPASFPRQYSVNYETASESVVVDILLPNPGDLGAQVYEEAVFQCVLRTFYEVFRSCCIKHVWGCGINGFVSSGEEARCIVSIFAFRNKFDRTDFANTETDRALRALNLRVGGPLAELKPVQPNFRIVSPKKKFVYQKGWVDVE
;
A
#
# COMPACT_ATOMS: atom_id res chain seq x y z
N MET A 1 18.50 -3.24 -19.85
CA MET A 1 18.55 -1.85 -19.32
C MET A 1 17.48 -1.77 -18.26
N ALA A 2 17.89 -1.72 -16.98
CA ALA A 2 16.93 -1.52 -15.88
C ALA A 2 16.20 -0.21 -16.12
N ASP A 3 14.87 -0.25 -16.06
CA ASP A 3 14.05 0.94 -16.33
C ASP A 3 14.37 2.00 -15.27
N ALA A 4 15.07 3.05 -15.67
CA ALA A 4 15.42 4.18 -14.80
C ALA A 4 14.19 4.80 -14.10
N ARG A 5 12.98 4.52 -14.58
CA ARG A 5 11.71 4.91 -13.96
C ARG A 5 11.43 4.23 -12.63
N LEU A 6 11.95 3.01 -12.41
CA LEU A 6 11.75 2.30 -11.14
C LEU A 6 12.55 2.91 -9.99
N THR A 7 13.74 3.44 -10.28
CA THR A 7 14.62 4.07 -9.28
C THR A 7 14.10 5.42 -8.76
N HIS A 8 13.13 6.03 -9.46
CA HIS A 8 12.58 7.34 -9.11
C HIS A 8 11.18 7.26 -8.45
N LEU A 9 10.55 6.09 -8.38
CA LEU A 9 9.19 5.92 -7.86
C LEU A 9 8.98 6.53 -6.47
N ILE A 10 9.96 6.42 -5.58
CA ILE A 10 9.86 6.97 -4.23
C ILE A 10 10.19 8.46 -4.22
N LYS A 11 11.21 8.91 -4.95
CA LYS A 11 11.60 10.33 -4.97
C LYS A 11 10.47 11.20 -5.49
N ASP A 12 9.75 10.74 -6.51
CA ASP A 12 8.61 11.46 -7.06
C ASP A 12 7.43 11.52 -6.08
N VAL A 13 7.26 10.49 -5.23
CA VAL A 13 6.17 10.43 -4.24
C VAL A 13 6.51 11.19 -2.96
N LEU A 14 7.75 11.14 -2.49
CA LEU A 14 8.19 11.89 -1.30
C LEU A 14 8.05 13.41 -1.48
N GLY A 15 8.03 13.89 -2.72
CA GLY A 15 7.82 15.32 -3.06
C GLY A 15 6.35 15.70 -3.29
N ARG A 16 5.41 14.74 -3.34
CA ARG A 16 3.99 15.01 -3.55
C ARG A 16 3.21 14.89 -2.24
N ASP A 17 2.25 15.78 -2.06
CA ASP A 17 1.26 15.63 -0.98
C ASP A 17 0.15 14.67 -1.45
N PRO A 18 0.02 13.47 -0.87
CA PRO A 18 -1.01 12.51 -1.27
C PRO A 18 -2.39 12.87 -0.75
N ARG A 19 -2.55 13.91 0.06
CA ARG A 19 -3.84 14.32 0.60
C ARG A 19 -4.78 14.76 -0.51
N ILE A 20 -6.06 14.49 -0.33
CA ILE A 20 -7.09 15.05 -1.20
C ILE A 20 -7.16 16.55 -0.93
N ASP A 21 -6.92 17.36 -1.96
CA ASP A 21 -7.14 18.80 -1.89
C ASP A 21 -8.64 19.08 -2.05
N TRP A 22 -9.31 19.22 -0.91
CA TRP A 22 -10.75 19.42 -0.85
C TRP A 22 -11.24 20.70 -1.54
N ASP A 23 -10.39 21.70 -1.65
CA ASP A 23 -10.77 22.99 -2.21
C ASP A 23 -10.72 22.97 -3.74
N SER A 24 -9.86 22.11 -4.33
CA SER A 24 -9.79 21.89 -5.77
C SER A 24 -10.54 20.64 -6.25
N GLU A 25 -11.08 19.83 -5.33
CA GLU A 25 -11.79 18.60 -5.66
C GLU A 25 -13.09 18.88 -6.42
N LYS A 26 -13.32 18.14 -7.51
CA LYS A 26 -14.48 18.29 -8.39
C LYS A 26 -15.42 17.08 -8.37
N ASP A 27 -14.95 15.96 -7.83
CA ASP A 27 -15.78 14.75 -7.72
C ASP A 27 -16.72 14.89 -6.52
N GLU A 28 -18.03 15.04 -6.80
CA GLU A 28 -19.07 15.19 -5.78
C GLU A 28 -19.12 14.01 -4.81
N ALA A 29 -18.82 12.80 -5.28
CA ALA A 29 -18.80 11.62 -4.42
C ALA A 29 -17.62 11.69 -3.43
N VAL A 30 -16.49 12.27 -3.83
CA VAL A 30 -15.33 12.50 -2.96
C VAL A 30 -15.62 13.66 -2.01
N LEU A 31 -16.20 14.76 -2.48
CA LEU A 31 -16.57 15.91 -1.63
C LEU A 31 -17.58 15.53 -0.53
N SER A 32 -18.55 14.67 -0.85
CA SER A 32 -19.52 14.20 0.15
C SER A 32 -18.87 13.40 1.29
N LEU A 33 -17.71 12.80 1.03
CA LEU A 33 -16.93 12.03 2.00
C LEU A 33 -16.24 12.90 3.06
N ARG A 34 -15.94 14.18 2.75
CA ARG A 34 -15.12 15.06 3.60
C ARG A 34 -15.58 15.10 5.04
N LYS A 35 -16.85 15.44 5.26
CA LYS A 35 -17.43 15.60 6.62
C LYS A 35 -17.33 14.31 7.44
N GLU A 36 -17.63 13.18 6.84
CA GLU A 36 -17.58 11.89 7.51
C GLU A 36 -16.16 11.44 7.80
N PHE A 37 -15.23 11.72 6.89
CA PHE A 37 -13.80 11.48 7.08
C PHE A 37 -13.23 12.34 8.21
N GLU A 38 -13.55 13.63 8.26
CA GLU A 38 -13.12 14.53 9.33
C GLU A 38 -13.63 14.10 10.72
N LEU A 39 -14.81 13.44 10.77
CA LEU A 39 -15.36 12.83 11.98
C LEU A 39 -14.76 11.45 12.30
N GLY A 40 -13.89 10.91 11.45
CA GLY A 40 -13.26 9.60 11.63
C GLY A 40 -14.23 8.42 11.51
N LYS A 41 -15.33 8.56 10.76
CA LYS A 41 -16.24 7.45 10.54
C LYS A 41 -15.51 6.31 9.79
N PRO A 42 -15.56 5.05 10.28
CA PRO A 42 -14.76 3.95 9.72
C PRO A 42 -14.94 3.74 8.22
N GLY A 43 -16.19 3.78 7.73
CA GLY A 43 -16.48 3.66 6.31
C GLY A 43 -15.90 4.81 5.47
N ALA A 44 -15.85 6.01 6.02
CA ALA A 44 -15.29 7.17 5.35
C ALA A 44 -13.75 7.14 5.36
N VAL A 45 -13.13 6.69 6.44
CA VAL A 45 -11.67 6.48 6.49
C VAL A 45 -11.25 5.45 5.45
N LEU A 46 -11.96 4.32 5.38
CA LEU A 46 -11.73 3.29 4.37
C LEU A 46 -11.82 3.87 2.97
N LYS A 47 -12.93 4.53 2.66
CA LYS A 47 -13.19 5.11 1.33
C LYS A 47 -12.18 6.19 0.94
N TYR A 48 -11.73 6.98 1.92
CA TYR A 48 -10.69 7.97 1.71
C TYR A 48 -9.36 7.33 1.30
N VAL A 49 -8.93 6.29 2.03
CA VAL A 49 -7.70 5.56 1.69
C VAL A 49 -7.80 4.91 0.31
N GLU A 50 -8.93 4.27 0.00
CA GLU A 50 -9.18 3.72 -1.34
C GLU A 50 -9.06 4.79 -2.43
N THR A 51 -9.61 5.99 -2.20
CA THR A 51 -9.54 7.09 -3.16
C THR A 51 -8.11 7.58 -3.36
N VAL A 52 -7.32 7.69 -2.29
CA VAL A 52 -5.90 8.08 -2.36
C VAL A 52 -5.11 7.05 -3.17
N LEU A 53 -5.27 5.77 -2.86
CA LEU A 53 -4.55 4.69 -3.56
C LEU A 53 -4.98 4.55 -5.03
N ALA A 54 -6.25 4.80 -5.34
CA ALA A 54 -6.75 4.80 -6.72
C ALA A 54 -6.12 5.91 -7.59
N ARG A 55 -5.72 7.01 -6.97
CA ARG A 55 -5.03 8.14 -7.62
C ARG A 55 -3.51 7.95 -7.71
N SER A 56 -3.00 6.92 -7.06
CA SER A 56 -1.58 6.60 -7.09
C SER A 56 -1.15 6.10 -8.47
N GLU A 57 -0.06 6.65 -8.98
CA GLU A 57 0.49 6.26 -10.28
C GLU A 57 1.56 5.18 -10.08
N TYR A 58 1.32 3.99 -10.60
CA TYR A 58 2.28 2.88 -10.65
C TYR A 58 2.73 2.62 -12.09
N PRO A 59 3.93 2.04 -12.29
CA PRO A 59 4.35 1.58 -13.61
C PRO A 59 3.33 0.60 -14.20
N ALA A 60 3.23 0.58 -15.54
CA ALA A 60 2.26 -0.28 -16.23
C ALA A 60 2.42 -1.78 -15.95
N SER A 61 3.63 -2.20 -15.52
CA SER A 61 3.94 -3.58 -15.11
C SER A 61 3.35 -3.98 -13.76
N PHE A 62 2.83 -3.01 -12.97
CA PHE A 62 2.18 -3.33 -11.70
C PHE A 62 0.69 -3.58 -11.90
N PRO A 63 0.11 -4.63 -11.28
CA PRO A 63 -1.28 -5.03 -11.51
C PRO A 63 -2.33 -4.00 -11.08
N ARG A 64 -1.99 -3.00 -10.29
CA ARG A 64 -2.90 -1.97 -9.73
C ARG A 64 -4.14 -2.55 -9.06
N GLN A 65 -3.96 -3.68 -8.38
CA GLN A 65 -5.02 -4.36 -7.64
C GLN A 65 -4.69 -4.31 -6.17
N TYR A 66 -5.66 -3.89 -5.38
CA TYR A 66 -5.51 -3.84 -3.92
C TYR A 66 -6.87 -4.01 -3.23
N SER A 67 -6.84 -4.40 -1.98
CA SER A 67 -7.97 -4.28 -1.08
C SER A 67 -7.55 -3.52 0.17
N VAL A 68 -8.46 -2.71 0.71
CA VAL A 68 -8.23 -1.95 1.92
C VAL A 68 -9.19 -2.44 3.00
N ASN A 69 -8.68 -2.62 4.20
CA ASN A 69 -9.49 -2.93 5.38
C ASN A 69 -9.12 -1.97 6.50
N TYR A 70 -10.08 -1.63 7.35
CA TYR A 70 -9.89 -0.73 8.48
C TYR A 70 -10.39 -1.38 9.77
N GLU A 71 -9.52 -1.45 10.76
CA GLU A 71 -9.83 -1.93 12.11
C GLU A 71 -9.99 -0.76 13.06
N THR A 72 -11.22 -0.55 13.51
CA THR A 72 -11.59 0.61 14.33
C THR A 72 -10.94 0.57 15.72
N ALA A 73 -10.84 -0.61 16.32
CA ALA A 73 -10.31 -0.74 17.68
C ALA A 73 -8.82 -0.39 17.78
N SER A 74 -8.07 -0.66 16.74
CA SER A 74 -6.62 -0.35 16.65
C SER A 74 -6.32 0.85 15.77
N GLU A 75 -7.35 1.50 15.20
CA GLU A 75 -7.20 2.59 14.23
C GLU A 75 -6.18 2.25 13.15
N SER A 76 -6.26 1.01 12.64
CA SER A 76 -5.27 0.48 11.70
C SER A 76 -5.88 0.18 10.34
N VAL A 77 -5.16 0.59 9.30
CA VAL A 77 -5.44 0.24 7.91
C VAL A 77 -4.59 -0.95 7.51
N VAL A 78 -5.17 -1.91 6.81
CA VAL A 78 -4.44 -2.98 6.13
C VAL A 78 -4.71 -2.91 4.64
N VAL A 79 -3.64 -2.81 3.85
CA VAL A 79 -3.69 -2.82 2.40
C VAL A 79 -3.09 -4.13 1.91
N ASP A 80 -3.91 -4.95 1.28
CA ASP A 80 -3.44 -6.12 0.54
C ASP A 80 -3.25 -5.68 -0.92
N ILE A 81 -2.05 -5.80 -1.46
CA ILE A 81 -1.70 -5.40 -2.84
C ILE A 81 -1.29 -6.59 -3.67
N LEU A 82 -1.70 -6.63 -4.93
CA LEU A 82 -1.20 -7.61 -5.88
C LEU A 82 0.09 -7.06 -6.52
N LEU A 83 1.14 -7.85 -6.44
CA LEU A 83 2.46 -7.53 -6.96
C LEU A 83 2.64 -8.20 -8.34
N PRO A 84 3.48 -7.63 -9.21
CA PRO A 84 3.88 -8.31 -10.45
C PRO A 84 4.66 -9.60 -10.14
N ASN A 85 4.74 -10.49 -11.12
CA ASN A 85 5.64 -11.63 -11.01
C ASN A 85 7.10 -11.21 -11.36
N PRO A 86 8.13 -11.93 -10.85
CA PRO A 86 9.52 -11.63 -11.18
C PRO A 86 9.82 -11.62 -12.68
N GLY A 87 9.09 -12.46 -13.45
CA GLY A 87 9.20 -12.52 -14.91
C GLY A 87 8.78 -11.23 -15.62
N ASP A 88 7.87 -10.45 -15.03
CA ASP A 88 7.34 -9.22 -15.62
C ASP A 88 8.31 -8.04 -15.51
N LEU A 89 9.19 -8.05 -14.49
CA LEU A 89 10.13 -6.97 -14.18
C LEU A 89 11.60 -7.34 -14.38
N GLY A 90 11.91 -8.64 -14.37
CA GLY A 90 13.27 -9.16 -14.30
C GLY A 90 13.78 -9.26 -12.84
N ALA A 91 14.41 -10.40 -12.53
CA ALA A 91 14.79 -10.76 -11.16
C ALA A 91 15.71 -9.75 -10.47
N GLN A 92 16.57 -9.06 -11.23
CA GLN A 92 17.55 -8.11 -10.70
C GLN A 92 16.94 -6.84 -10.09
N VAL A 93 15.80 -6.40 -10.61
CA VAL A 93 15.12 -5.18 -10.16
C VAL A 93 13.85 -5.46 -9.33
N TYR A 94 13.44 -6.72 -9.29
CA TYR A 94 12.17 -7.13 -8.71
C TYR A 94 12.06 -6.76 -7.22
N GLU A 95 13.07 -7.10 -6.44
CA GLU A 95 13.07 -6.87 -5.00
C GLU A 95 12.99 -5.38 -4.67
N GLU A 96 13.80 -4.56 -5.32
CA GLU A 96 13.79 -3.12 -5.15
C GLU A 96 12.43 -2.52 -5.57
N ALA A 97 11.87 -2.95 -6.71
CA ALA A 97 10.58 -2.47 -7.18
C ALA A 97 9.44 -2.79 -6.20
N VAL A 98 9.44 -3.99 -5.63
CA VAL A 98 8.47 -4.39 -4.60
C VAL A 98 8.64 -3.57 -3.33
N PHE A 99 9.86 -3.38 -2.85
CA PHE A 99 10.12 -2.57 -1.66
C PHE A 99 9.72 -1.12 -1.85
N GLN A 100 9.98 -0.56 -3.02
CA GLN A 100 9.53 0.80 -3.35
C GLN A 100 8.01 0.90 -3.40
N CYS A 101 7.32 -0.08 -3.96
CA CYS A 101 5.86 -0.14 -3.96
C CYS A 101 5.30 -0.16 -2.54
N VAL A 102 5.86 -1.00 -1.67
CA VAL A 102 5.45 -1.10 -0.26
C VAL A 102 5.68 0.21 0.48
N LEU A 103 6.87 0.81 0.34
CA LEU A 103 7.19 2.08 1.01
C LEU A 103 6.30 3.22 0.53
N ARG A 104 6.03 3.30 -0.78
CA ARG A 104 5.11 4.26 -1.38
C ARG A 104 3.72 4.13 -0.78
N THR A 105 3.18 2.91 -0.70
CA THR A 105 1.85 2.67 -0.13
C THR A 105 1.78 3.13 1.33
N PHE A 106 2.81 2.86 2.13
CA PHE A 106 2.91 3.40 3.50
C PHE A 106 2.88 4.91 3.53
N TYR A 107 3.69 5.54 2.68
CA TYR A 107 3.79 6.99 2.61
C TYR A 107 2.44 7.60 2.25
N GLU A 108 1.77 7.08 1.22
CA GLU A 108 0.47 7.57 0.78
C GLU A 108 -0.59 7.43 1.88
N VAL A 109 -0.66 6.29 2.58
CA VAL A 109 -1.62 6.08 3.67
C VAL A 109 -1.32 7.01 4.85
N PHE A 110 -0.09 7.05 5.34
CA PHE A 110 0.23 7.83 6.53
C PHE A 110 0.25 9.33 6.29
N ARG A 111 0.64 9.79 5.10
CA ARG A 111 0.64 11.22 4.79
C ARG A 111 -0.73 11.76 4.41
N SER A 112 -1.58 10.95 3.80
CA SER A 112 -2.94 11.37 3.45
C SER A 112 -3.88 11.41 4.65
N CYS A 113 -3.77 10.46 5.58
CA CYS A 113 -4.64 10.35 6.73
C CYS A 113 -4.09 11.11 7.94
N CYS A 114 -4.97 11.75 8.69
CA CYS A 114 -4.56 12.36 9.96
C CYS A 114 -4.28 11.27 11.03
N ILE A 115 -3.46 11.62 12.02
CA ILE A 115 -3.06 10.74 13.12
C ILE A 115 -4.25 10.19 13.91
N LYS A 116 -5.34 10.96 14.01
CA LYS A 116 -6.55 10.58 14.75
C LYS A 116 -7.35 9.46 14.10
N HIS A 117 -7.09 9.15 12.83
CA HIS A 117 -7.88 8.19 12.08
C HIS A 117 -7.09 6.95 11.67
N VAL A 118 -5.77 7.08 11.52
CA VAL A 118 -4.88 5.97 11.15
C VAL A 118 -3.62 6.02 11.99
N TRP A 119 -3.59 5.17 13.02
CA TRP A 119 -2.45 5.00 13.90
C TRP A 119 -1.50 3.90 13.43
N GLY A 120 -2.05 2.82 12.87
CA GLY A 120 -1.29 1.70 12.33
C GLY A 120 -1.56 1.49 10.84
N CYS A 121 -0.54 1.01 10.12
CA CYS A 121 -0.69 0.58 8.75
C CYS A 121 0.01 -0.76 8.54
N GLY A 122 -0.70 -1.70 7.92
CA GLY A 122 -0.17 -2.98 7.46
C GLY A 122 -0.23 -3.04 5.95
N ILE A 123 0.80 -3.61 5.32
CA ILE A 123 0.79 -3.90 3.89
C ILE A 123 1.16 -5.36 3.70
N ASN A 124 0.35 -6.08 2.95
CA ASN A 124 0.63 -7.43 2.53
C ASN A 124 0.70 -7.47 1.00
N GLY A 125 1.85 -7.89 0.46
CA GLY A 125 2.04 -8.05 -0.97
C GLY A 125 1.84 -9.50 -1.38
N PHE A 126 0.93 -9.70 -2.33
CA PHE A 126 0.59 -11.00 -2.87
C PHE A 126 1.05 -11.13 -4.32
N VAL A 127 1.44 -12.32 -4.72
CA VAL A 127 1.65 -12.68 -6.13
C VAL A 127 0.63 -13.74 -6.53
N SER A 128 0.14 -13.64 -7.76
CA SER A 128 -0.74 -14.66 -8.33
C SER A 128 0.07 -15.91 -8.70
N SER A 129 -0.40 -17.07 -8.28
CA SER A 129 0.17 -18.37 -8.64
C SER A 129 -0.97 -19.30 -9.10
N GLY A 130 -1.39 -19.18 -10.36
CA GLY A 130 -2.60 -19.85 -10.85
C GLY A 130 -3.85 -19.26 -10.21
N GLU A 131 -4.67 -20.10 -9.58
CA GLU A 131 -5.90 -19.69 -8.89
C GLU A 131 -5.67 -19.17 -7.47
N GLU A 132 -4.46 -19.31 -6.93
CA GLU A 132 -4.13 -18.89 -5.58
C GLU A 132 -3.26 -17.63 -5.57
N ALA A 133 -3.47 -16.77 -4.57
CA ALA A 133 -2.59 -15.67 -4.28
C ALA A 133 -1.72 -15.99 -3.04
N ARG A 134 -0.39 -15.82 -3.16
CA ARG A 134 0.56 -16.08 -2.08
C ARG A 134 1.10 -14.76 -1.54
N CYS A 135 1.01 -14.57 -0.23
CA CYS A 135 1.67 -13.45 0.43
C CYS A 135 3.18 -13.70 0.46
N ILE A 136 3.97 -12.82 -0.15
CA ILE A 136 5.44 -12.91 -0.20
C ILE A 136 6.15 -11.82 0.59
N VAL A 137 5.44 -10.74 0.89
CA VAL A 137 5.94 -9.64 1.72
C VAL A 137 4.83 -9.18 2.66
N SER A 138 5.17 -8.93 3.90
CA SER A 138 4.26 -8.37 4.89
C SER A 138 5.00 -7.43 5.82
N ILE A 139 4.37 -6.29 6.12
CA ILE A 139 4.92 -5.29 7.00
C ILE A 139 3.78 -4.64 7.78
N PHE A 140 4.05 -4.29 9.03
CA PHE A 140 3.13 -3.50 9.85
C PHE A 140 3.93 -2.51 10.68
N ALA A 141 3.54 -1.25 10.61
CA ALA A 141 4.17 -0.21 11.40
C ALA A 141 3.12 0.71 12.04
N PHE A 142 3.45 1.21 13.22
CA PHE A 142 2.76 2.34 13.80
C PHE A 142 3.32 3.66 13.25
N ARG A 143 2.47 4.67 13.19
CA ARG A 143 2.81 6.01 12.68
C ARG A 143 4.05 6.61 13.35
N ASN A 144 4.16 6.53 14.68
CA ASN A 144 5.29 7.07 15.41
C ASN A 144 6.63 6.46 15.00
N LYS A 145 6.65 5.19 14.59
CA LYS A 145 7.84 4.52 14.08
C LYS A 145 8.13 4.93 12.65
N PHE A 146 7.08 5.03 11.82
CA PHE A 146 7.19 5.52 10.45
C PHE A 146 7.75 6.96 10.42
N ASP A 147 7.18 7.88 11.21
CA ASP A 147 7.57 9.30 11.21
C ASP A 147 9.01 9.55 11.71
N ARG A 148 9.59 8.61 12.48
CA ARG A 148 10.99 8.66 12.93
C ARG A 148 11.99 8.04 11.96
N THR A 149 11.52 7.39 10.91
CA THR A 149 12.38 6.73 9.93
C THR A 149 12.84 7.76 8.89
N ASP A 150 14.15 7.90 8.73
CA ASP A 150 14.74 8.78 7.71
C ASP A 150 14.77 8.06 6.34
N PHE A 151 13.69 8.19 5.60
CA PHE A 151 13.57 7.60 4.27
C PHE A 151 14.42 8.31 3.21
N ALA A 152 14.82 9.56 3.45
CA ALA A 152 15.60 10.34 2.48
C ALA A 152 17.07 9.87 2.42
N ASN A 153 17.62 9.45 3.58
CA ASN A 153 19.02 9.08 3.72
C ASN A 153 19.23 7.57 4.01
N THR A 154 18.16 6.78 4.00
CA THR A 154 18.22 5.34 4.27
C THR A 154 17.82 4.56 3.02
N GLU A 155 18.58 3.50 2.70
CA GLU A 155 18.19 2.57 1.64
C GLU A 155 16.83 1.94 1.94
N THR A 156 16.02 1.73 0.90
CA THR A 156 14.63 1.27 1.00
C THR A 156 14.51 -0.03 1.81
N ASP A 157 15.33 -1.04 1.50
CA ASP A 157 15.36 -2.31 2.22
C ASP A 157 15.63 -2.12 3.72
N ARG A 158 16.64 -1.34 4.05
CA ARG A 158 17.03 -1.07 5.44
C ARG A 158 15.92 -0.32 6.19
N ALA A 159 15.28 0.64 5.54
CA ALA A 159 14.15 1.39 6.12
C ALA A 159 12.96 0.47 6.41
N LEU A 160 12.60 -0.40 5.45
CA LEU A 160 11.49 -1.34 5.61
C LEU A 160 11.79 -2.41 6.67
N ARG A 161 13.03 -2.93 6.74
CA ARG A 161 13.45 -3.87 7.82
C ARG A 161 13.36 -3.21 9.20
N ALA A 162 13.72 -1.94 9.32
CA ALA A 162 13.51 -1.18 10.56
C ALA A 162 12.03 -1.07 10.94
N LEU A 163 11.12 -1.16 9.99
CA LEU A 163 9.66 -1.19 10.20
C LEU A 163 9.07 -2.61 10.34
N ASN A 164 9.89 -3.63 10.61
CA ASN A 164 9.49 -5.04 10.77
C ASN A 164 8.99 -5.70 9.47
N LEU A 165 9.65 -5.42 8.35
CA LEU A 165 9.43 -6.14 7.10
C LEU A 165 9.63 -7.65 7.30
N ARG A 166 8.70 -8.45 6.76
CA ARG A 166 8.80 -9.92 6.67
C ARG A 166 8.84 -10.34 5.21
N VAL A 167 9.86 -11.10 4.88
CA VAL A 167 10.05 -11.79 3.60
C VAL A 167 10.58 -13.19 3.88
N GLY A 168 10.21 -14.16 3.06
CA GLY A 168 10.63 -15.58 3.24
C GLY A 168 12.04 -15.89 2.74
N GLY A 169 12.71 -14.91 2.12
CA GLY A 169 14.00 -15.02 1.45
C GLY A 169 14.11 -13.99 0.34
N PRO A 170 14.98 -14.17 -0.66
CA PRO A 170 14.99 -13.36 -1.86
C PRO A 170 13.58 -13.33 -2.49
N LEU A 171 13.02 -12.13 -2.76
CA LEU A 171 11.64 -12.00 -3.20
C LEU A 171 11.36 -12.71 -4.55
N ALA A 172 12.36 -12.81 -5.42
CA ALA A 172 12.24 -13.53 -6.69
C ALA A 172 11.96 -15.04 -6.53
N GLU A 173 12.25 -15.62 -5.34
CA GLU A 173 11.93 -17.02 -5.03
C GLU A 173 10.44 -17.22 -4.63
N LEU A 174 9.69 -16.16 -4.45
CA LEU A 174 8.26 -16.15 -4.10
C LEU A 174 7.92 -17.03 -2.88
N LYS A 175 8.84 -17.12 -1.90
CA LYS A 175 8.61 -17.88 -0.66
C LYS A 175 7.49 -17.21 0.15
N PRO A 176 6.45 -17.96 0.54
CA PRO A 176 5.31 -17.40 1.26
C PRO A 176 5.69 -16.98 2.67
N VAL A 177 5.04 -15.92 3.15
CA VAL A 177 5.12 -15.45 4.52
C VAL A 177 3.73 -15.32 5.14
N GLN A 178 3.66 -15.43 6.47
CA GLN A 178 2.43 -15.10 7.18
C GLN A 178 2.31 -13.58 7.33
N PRO A 179 1.14 -13.00 7.02
CA PRO A 179 0.87 -11.59 7.28
C PRO A 179 1.15 -11.18 8.73
N ASN A 180 1.85 -10.08 8.93
CA ASN A 180 2.12 -9.50 10.25
C ASN A 180 0.84 -9.06 10.97
N PHE A 181 -0.11 -8.58 10.19
CA PHE A 181 -1.40 -8.12 10.67
C PHE A 181 -2.47 -8.52 9.64
N ARG A 182 -3.58 -9.03 10.12
CA ARG A 182 -4.68 -9.45 9.28
C ARG A 182 -5.98 -9.01 9.92
N ILE A 183 -6.75 -8.21 9.20
CA ILE A 183 -8.14 -7.96 9.57
C ILE A 183 -8.96 -9.09 8.97
N VAL A 184 -9.66 -9.84 9.81
CA VAL A 184 -10.52 -10.92 9.36
C VAL A 184 -11.79 -10.28 8.77
N SER A 185 -11.80 -10.12 7.47
CA SER A 185 -13.00 -9.72 6.72
C SER A 185 -13.65 -10.95 6.10
N PRO A 186 -14.98 -11.06 6.10
CA PRO A 186 -15.67 -12.25 5.60
C PRO A 186 -15.54 -12.46 4.08
N LYS A 187 -15.09 -11.47 3.32
CA LYS A 187 -14.79 -11.62 1.88
C LYS A 187 -13.67 -10.67 1.48
N LYS A 188 -12.57 -11.21 0.96
CA LYS A 188 -11.54 -10.40 0.31
C LYS A 188 -12.02 -10.02 -1.09
N LYS A 189 -12.14 -8.73 -1.34
CA LYS A 189 -12.35 -8.20 -2.68
C LYS A 189 -11.12 -7.39 -3.06
N PHE A 190 -10.45 -7.76 -4.15
CA PHE A 190 -9.45 -6.90 -4.77
C PHE A 190 -10.15 -5.88 -5.67
N VAL A 191 -9.81 -4.61 -5.49
CA VAL A 191 -10.34 -3.52 -6.31
C VAL A 191 -9.43 -3.31 -7.51
N TYR A 192 -9.98 -3.51 -8.70
CA TYR A 192 -9.29 -3.14 -9.93
C TYR A 192 -9.64 -1.71 -10.31
N GLN A 193 -8.74 -0.97 -10.91
CA GLN A 193 -9.07 0.35 -11.46
C GLN A 193 -10.16 0.33 -12.55
N LYS A 194 -10.56 -0.86 -13.04
CA LYS A 194 -11.62 -1.05 -14.04
C LYS A 194 -12.78 -1.94 -13.56
N GLY A 195 -12.94 -2.19 -12.28
CA GLY A 195 -14.04 -3.01 -11.76
C GLY A 195 -13.63 -3.88 -10.57
N TRP A 196 -14.63 -4.41 -9.92
CA TRP A 196 -14.47 -5.36 -8.82
C TRP A 196 -14.37 -6.77 -9.38
N VAL A 197 -13.42 -7.55 -8.91
CA VAL A 197 -13.39 -8.99 -9.15
C VAL A 197 -13.45 -9.68 -7.79
N ASP A 198 -14.44 -10.55 -7.62
CA ASP A 198 -14.50 -11.42 -6.44
C ASP A 198 -13.39 -12.47 -6.59
N VAL A 199 -12.48 -12.50 -5.64
CA VAL A 199 -11.52 -13.60 -5.49
C VAL A 199 -12.12 -14.50 -4.43
N GLU A 200 -12.62 -15.66 -4.85
CA GLU A 200 -13.12 -16.71 -3.96
C GLU A 200 -12.02 -17.27 -3.06
#